data_df17c896bde32c63aa7190a67a317a33
#
_entry.id   df17c896bde32c63aa7190a67a317a33
#
_cell.length_a   1.000
_cell.length_b   1.000
_cell.length_c   1.000
_cell.angle_alpha   90.00
_cell.angle_beta   90.00
_cell.angle_gamma   90.00
#
_symmetry.space_group_name_H-M   'P 1'
#
loop_
_entity.id
_entity.type
_entity.pdbx_description
1 polymer ?
#
loop_
_entity_poly.entity_id
_entity_poly.type
_entity_poly.pdbx_seq_one_letter_code
_entity_poly.pdbx_strand_id
1 'polypeptide(L)'
;DASKLSKQNFRSQTAFYISENQGWEKSFNFFFKDKVKKTHAVIGTPVRYWDTRYLDEDNFIYLKNKKKYLPDNYLVNSKVSEKNLLINGYKNKKIFQVEALRYRFKKTKTNKGVKKNFFVAGDYSFDENQKLEELIFYLAKIYKNEKFFIKQHPNLELSKRLRNLKNCIFIYDKDISELSNYCGKAIIPNMTSASIDSIMSDLKTVILYRDNQINFS
;
A
#
# COMPACT_ATOMS: atom_id res chain seq x y z
N ASP A 1 -6.02 -7.71 23.46
CA ASP A 1 -6.55 -9.08 23.42
C ASP A 1 -8.07 -9.01 23.23
N ALA A 2 -8.59 -9.43 22.06
CA ALA A 2 -10.01 -9.36 21.69
C ALA A 2 -10.91 -10.15 22.68
N SER A 3 -10.40 -11.24 23.26
CA SER A 3 -11.15 -12.05 24.22
C SER A 3 -11.39 -11.31 25.54
N LYS A 4 -10.45 -10.49 26.00
CA LYS A 4 -10.63 -9.65 27.20
C LYS A 4 -11.64 -8.54 26.95
N LEU A 5 -11.55 -7.86 25.81
CA LEU A 5 -12.49 -6.83 25.41
C LEU A 5 -13.92 -7.39 25.25
N SER A 6 -14.06 -8.62 24.74
CA SER A 6 -15.37 -9.24 24.56
C SER A 6 -16.09 -9.54 25.87
N LYS A 7 -15.39 -9.61 27.00
CA LYS A 7 -16.01 -9.78 28.34
C LYS A 7 -16.66 -8.50 28.88
N GLN A 8 -16.32 -7.34 28.28
CA GLN A 8 -16.96 -6.07 28.66
C GLN A 8 -18.43 -6.05 28.20
N ASN A 9 -19.29 -5.52 29.02
CA ASN A 9 -20.72 -5.43 28.72
C ASN A 9 -21.00 -4.19 27.85
N PHE A 10 -20.68 -4.26 26.55
CA PHE A 10 -21.03 -3.23 25.58
C PHE A 10 -21.80 -3.87 24.41
N ARG A 11 -22.63 -3.06 23.74
CA ARG A 11 -23.29 -3.41 22.48
C ARG A 11 -23.12 -2.23 21.52
N SER A 12 -22.82 -2.51 20.26
CA SER A 12 -22.70 -1.49 19.23
C SER A 12 -23.52 -1.85 17.99
N GLN A 13 -23.99 -0.84 17.28
CA GLN A 13 -24.69 -1.04 16.01
C GLN A 13 -23.69 -1.46 14.92
N THR A 14 -22.51 -0.87 14.93
CA THR A 14 -21.54 -1.00 13.84
C THR A 14 -20.12 -0.98 14.39
N ALA A 15 -19.27 -1.84 13.87
CA ALA A 15 -17.83 -1.80 14.09
C ALA A 15 -17.08 -1.72 12.76
N PHE A 16 -16.04 -0.89 12.75
CA PHE A 16 -15.10 -0.77 11.64
C PHE A 16 -13.71 -1.19 12.10
N TYR A 17 -12.97 -1.88 11.25
CA TYR A 17 -11.58 -2.19 11.51
C TYR A 17 -10.78 -2.15 10.19
N ILE A 18 -9.49 -1.81 10.29
CA ILE A 18 -8.58 -1.87 9.13
C ILE A 18 -8.31 -3.33 8.83
N SER A 19 -8.52 -3.73 7.58
CA SER A 19 -8.35 -5.11 7.13
C SER A 19 -7.15 -5.25 6.21
N GLU A 20 -6.25 -6.12 6.62
CA GLU A 20 -5.10 -6.60 5.85
C GLU A 20 -5.06 -8.13 5.79
N ASN A 21 -6.19 -8.76 6.14
CA ASN A 21 -6.39 -10.20 6.28
C ASN A 21 -5.42 -10.84 7.30
N GLN A 22 -5.27 -10.20 8.45
CA GLN A 22 -4.46 -10.68 9.55
C GLN A 22 -5.26 -11.63 10.47
N GLY A 23 -4.55 -12.52 11.17
CA GLY A 23 -5.20 -13.49 12.07
C GLY A 23 -6.06 -12.87 13.19
N TRP A 24 -5.67 -11.68 13.68
CA TRP A 24 -6.44 -10.97 14.71
C TRP A 24 -7.83 -10.52 14.23
N GLU A 25 -8.01 -10.25 12.93
CA GLU A 25 -9.29 -9.83 12.34
C GLU A 25 -10.34 -10.93 12.45
N LYS A 26 -9.92 -12.18 12.28
CA LYS A 26 -10.79 -13.36 12.47
C LYS A 26 -11.21 -13.51 13.92
N SER A 27 -10.25 -13.35 14.84
CA SER A 27 -10.54 -13.35 16.28
C SER A 27 -11.47 -12.20 16.67
N PHE A 28 -11.25 -11.00 16.12
CA PHE A 28 -12.13 -9.86 16.32
C PHE A 28 -13.56 -10.20 15.89
N ASN A 29 -13.78 -10.63 14.67
CA ASN A 29 -15.11 -10.99 14.17
C ASN A 29 -15.75 -12.06 15.04
N PHE A 30 -15.04 -13.13 15.39
CA PHE A 30 -15.56 -14.22 16.22
C PHE A 30 -16.07 -13.73 17.58
N PHE A 31 -15.27 -12.96 18.32
CA PHE A 31 -15.62 -12.52 19.68
C PHE A 31 -16.63 -11.37 19.72
N PHE A 32 -16.73 -10.59 18.65
CA PHE A 32 -17.60 -9.42 18.61
C PHE A 32 -18.90 -9.61 17.82
N LYS A 33 -19.06 -10.73 17.11
CA LYS A 33 -20.24 -10.97 16.26
C LYS A 33 -21.57 -10.86 17.01
N ASP A 34 -21.60 -11.30 18.25
CA ASP A 34 -22.81 -11.28 19.07
C ASP A 34 -23.02 -9.93 19.79
N LYS A 35 -22.05 -9.02 19.74
CA LYS A 35 -22.07 -7.70 20.39
C LYS A 35 -22.25 -6.54 19.43
N VAL A 36 -22.02 -6.79 18.15
CA VAL A 36 -22.07 -5.79 17.09
C VAL A 36 -23.02 -6.27 16.00
N LYS A 37 -23.99 -5.44 15.63
CA LYS A 37 -24.96 -5.83 14.58
C LYS A 37 -24.32 -5.97 13.21
N LYS A 38 -23.34 -5.09 12.87
CA LYS A 38 -22.62 -5.13 11.58
C LYS A 38 -21.15 -4.84 11.77
N THR A 39 -20.31 -5.65 11.14
CA THR A 39 -18.87 -5.46 11.08
C THR A 39 -18.43 -5.08 9.66
N HIS A 40 -17.55 -4.10 9.54
CA HIS A 40 -17.03 -3.60 8.29
C HIS A 40 -15.51 -3.68 8.28
N ALA A 41 -14.97 -4.46 7.35
CA ALA A 41 -13.55 -4.53 7.09
C ALA A 41 -13.15 -3.43 6.10
N VAL A 42 -12.36 -2.47 6.54
CA VAL A 42 -11.88 -1.35 5.71
C VAL A 42 -10.55 -1.74 5.11
N ILE A 43 -10.51 -2.00 3.81
CA ILE A 43 -9.29 -2.34 3.09
C ILE A 43 -8.61 -1.03 2.66
N GLY A 44 -7.62 -0.61 3.45
CA GLY A 44 -6.93 0.66 3.27
C GLY A 44 -5.86 0.65 2.18
N THR A 45 -5.39 -0.54 1.77
CA THR A 45 -4.39 -0.72 0.72
C THR A 45 -5.05 -1.20 -0.57
N PRO A 46 -4.47 -0.93 -1.76
CA PRO A 46 -4.98 -1.51 -3.00
C PRO A 46 -4.91 -3.04 -2.96
N VAL A 47 -6.01 -3.69 -3.29
CA VAL A 47 -6.03 -5.14 -3.54
C VAL A 47 -5.49 -5.37 -4.95
N ARG A 48 -4.38 -6.09 -5.04
CA ARG A 48 -3.72 -6.39 -6.30
C ARG A 48 -4.29 -7.66 -6.92
N TYR A 49 -4.07 -7.83 -8.21
CA TYR A 49 -4.34 -9.08 -8.88
C TYR A 49 -3.49 -10.20 -8.24
N TRP A 50 -4.09 -11.35 -7.93
CA TRP A 50 -3.43 -12.45 -7.21
C TRP A 50 -2.84 -12.07 -5.84
N ASP A 51 -3.41 -11.10 -5.16
CA ASP A 51 -3.04 -10.81 -3.77
C ASP A 51 -3.50 -11.96 -2.86
N THR A 52 -2.56 -12.84 -2.54
CA THR A 52 -2.82 -14.05 -1.75
C THR A 52 -3.41 -13.79 -0.37
N ARG A 53 -3.28 -12.56 0.15
CA ARG A 53 -3.94 -12.16 1.40
C ARG A 53 -5.46 -12.15 1.29
N TYR A 54 -5.97 -11.95 0.07
CA TYR A 54 -7.40 -11.84 -0.24
C TYR A 54 -7.88 -12.94 -1.17
N LEU A 55 -7.19 -14.07 -1.21
CA LEU A 55 -7.70 -15.25 -1.89
C LEU A 55 -8.76 -15.91 -1.02
N ASP A 56 -9.95 -15.92 -1.55
CA ASP A 56 -11.07 -16.81 -1.26
C ASP A 56 -11.64 -16.84 0.18
N GLU A 57 -12.88 -16.39 0.28
CA GLU A 57 -13.77 -16.68 1.40
C GLU A 57 -14.05 -18.19 1.57
N ASP A 58 -13.96 -19.00 0.51
CA ASP A 58 -14.34 -20.39 0.53
C ASP A 58 -13.24 -21.33 1.02
N ASN A 59 -11.98 -20.88 1.10
CA ASN A 59 -10.89 -21.64 1.72
C ASN A 59 -11.05 -21.87 3.24
N PHE A 60 -12.05 -21.24 3.86
CA PHE A 60 -12.47 -21.56 5.23
C PHE A 60 -13.51 -22.66 5.34
N ILE A 61 -13.62 -23.53 4.30
CA ILE A 61 -14.57 -24.63 4.23
C ILE A 61 -14.53 -25.55 5.47
N TYR A 62 -13.38 -25.69 6.10
CA TYR A 62 -13.17 -26.54 7.27
C TYR A 62 -13.62 -25.92 8.61
N LEU A 63 -13.99 -24.65 8.66
CA LEU A 63 -14.41 -24.02 9.89
C LEU A 63 -15.92 -24.13 10.09
N LYS A 64 -16.34 -24.92 11.08
CA LYS A 64 -17.71 -24.85 11.60
C LYS A 64 -18.00 -23.39 11.99
N ASN A 65 -19.15 -22.84 11.55
CA ASN A 65 -19.53 -21.44 11.79
C ASN A 65 -18.69 -20.36 11.06
N LYS A 66 -18.25 -20.64 9.84
CA LYS A 66 -17.53 -19.72 8.95
C LYS A 66 -17.99 -18.24 9.01
N LYS A 67 -19.30 -17.99 9.08
CA LYS A 67 -19.88 -16.64 9.14
C LYS A 67 -19.43 -15.82 10.37
N LYS A 68 -19.01 -16.46 11.46
CA LYS A 68 -18.54 -15.77 12.66
C LYS A 68 -17.12 -15.17 12.50
N TYR A 69 -16.34 -15.66 11.57
CA TYR A 69 -14.96 -15.22 11.36
C TYR A 69 -14.81 -14.15 10.28
N LEU A 70 -15.89 -13.87 9.54
CA LEU A 70 -15.86 -12.94 8.42
C LEU A 70 -16.67 -11.68 8.75
N PRO A 71 -16.28 -10.52 8.21
CA PRO A 71 -17.06 -9.30 8.32
C PRO A 71 -18.39 -9.43 7.56
N ASP A 72 -19.32 -8.56 7.89
CA ASP A 72 -20.55 -8.45 7.12
C ASP A 72 -20.33 -7.75 5.79
N ASN A 73 -19.40 -6.77 5.76
CA ASN A 73 -19.09 -6.00 4.57
C ASN A 73 -17.60 -5.73 4.43
N TYR A 74 -17.14 -5.60 3.20
CA TYR A 74 -15.81 -5.15 2.81
C TYR A 74 -15.91 -3.76 2.18
N LEU A 75 -15.15 -2.80 2.70
CA LEU A 75 -15.10 -1.44 2.21
C LEU A 75 -13.78 -1.25 1.47
N VAL A 76 -13.85 -1.00 0.16
CA VAL A 76 -12.69 -0.87 -0.73
C VAL A 76 -12.55 0.55 -1.25
N ASN A 77 -11.35 0.99 -1.49
CA ASN A 77 -11.02 2.36 -1.87
C ASN A 77 -10.91 2.58 -3.40
N SER A 78 -11.20 1.58 -4.22
CA SER A 78 -11.13 1.70 -5.68
C SER A 78 -11.92 0.61 -6.41
N LYS A 79 -12.32 0.93 -7.65
CA LYS A 79 -12.93 -0.05 -8.58
C LYS A 79 -11.98 -1.22 -8.89
N VAL A 80 -10.67 -0.97 -8.91
CA VAL A 80 -9.67 -2.01 -9.14
C VAL A 80 -9.66 -2.99 -7.98
N SER A 81 -9.65 -2.50 -6.74
CA SER A 81 -9.72 -3.35 -5.54
C SER A 81 -11.01 -4.17 -5.49
N GLU A 82 -12.16 -3.55 -5.83
CA GLU A 82 -13.44 -4.27 -5.94
C GLU A 82 -13.36 -5.40 -6.97
N LYS A 83 -12.91 -5.10 -8.19
CA LYS A 83 -12.76 -6.07 -9.28
C LYS A 83 -11.86 -7.23 -8.85
N ASN A 84 -10.73 -6.94 -8.22
CA ASN A 84 -9.79 -7.96 -7.79
C ASN A 84 -10.35 -8.84 -6.66
N LEU A 85 -11.11 -8.28 -5.71
CA LEU A 85 -11.82 -9.08 -4.72
C LEU A 85 -12.86 -10.01 -5.35
N LEU A 86 -13.61 -9.52 -6.36
CA LEU A 86 -14.58 -10.36 -7.09
C LEU A 86 -13.90 -11.51 -7.82
N ILE A 87 -12.76 -11.26 -8.48
CA ILE A 87 -11.94 -12.30 -9.13
C ILE A 87 -11.44 -13.31 -8.10
N ASN A 88 -11.12 -12.85 -6.89
CA ASN A 88 -10.65 -13.69 -5.79
C ASN A 88 -11.77 -14.41 -5.03
N GLY A 89 -13.02 -14.42 -5.55
CA GLY A 89 -14.14 -15.20 -5.01
C GLY A 89 -15.05 -14.48 -4.02
N TYR A 90 -14.78 -13.20 -3.69
CA TYR A 90 -15.63 -12.43 -2.76
C TYR A 90 -17.00 -12.13 -3.38
N LYS A 91 -18.05 -12.13 -2.55
CA LYS A 91 -19.42 -11.88 -3.03
C LYS A 91 -19.68 -10.40 -3.23
N ASN A 92 -20.13 -10.02 -4.43
CA ASN A 92 -20.41 -8.62 -4.81
C ASN A 92 -21.28 -7.86 -3.79
N LYS A 93 -22.37 -8.48 -3.31
CA LYS A 93 -23.29 -7.85 -2.35
C LYS A 93 -22.69 -7.48 -0.99
N LYS A 94 -21.44 -7.86 -0.72
CA LYS A 94 -20.72 -7.54 0.50
C LYS A 94 -19.62 -6.50 0.29
N ILE A 95 -19.35 -6.10 -0.95
CA ILE A 95 -18.29 -5.18 -1.29
C ILE A 95 -18.90 -3.81 -1.58
N PHE A 96 -18.37 -2.77 -0.93
CA PHE A 96 -18.81 -1.40 -1.12
C PHE A 96 -17.61 -0.50 -1.38
N GLN A 97 -17.69 0.33 -2.41
CA GLN A 97 -16.70 1.36 -2.64
C GLN A 97 -16.87 2.50 -1.63
N VAL A 98 -15.76 2.92 -1.06
CA VAL A 98 -15.67 4.06 -0.16
C VAL A 98 -14.55 4.99 -0.60
N GLU A 99 -14.55 6.19 -0.07
CA GLU A 99 -13.52 7.17 -0.37
C GLU A 99 -12.14 6.70 0.13
N ALA A 100 -11.12 6.87 -0.71
CA ALA A 100 -9.73 6.58 -0.34
C ALA A 100 -9.18 7.70 0.54
N LEU A 101 -9.54 7.72 1.82
CA LEU A 101 -9.20 8.79 2.78
C LEU A 101 -7.71 9.10 2.81
N ARG A 102 -6.86 8.08 2.63
CA ARG A 102 -5.40 8.23 2.55
C ARG A 102 -4.97 9.23 1.46
N TYR A 103 -5.74 9.34 0.37
CA TYR A 103 -5.39 10.17 -0.78
C TYR A 103 -6.16 11.48 -0.88
N ARG A 104 -7.18 11.66 -0.05
CA ARG A 104 -8.09 12.82 -0.10
C ARG A 104 -7.39 14.18 0.01
N PHE A 105 -6.36 14.25 0.84
CA PHE A 105 -5.66 15.48 1.16
C PHE A 105 -4.37 15.69 0.35
N LYS A 106 -4.04 14.78 -0.56
CA LYS A 106 -2.77 14.79 -1.31
C LYS A 106 -2.80 15.60 -2.62
N LYS A 107 -3.84 16.39 -2.87
CA LYS A 107 -3.85 17.33 -4.00
C LYS A 107 -2.85 18.46 -3.73
N THR A 108 -1.62 18.27 -4.15
CA THR A 108 -0.66 19.37 -4.22
C THR A 108 -0.96 20.22 -5.44
N LYS A 109 -1.01 21.55 -5.26
CA LYS A 109 -0.96 22.49 -6.38
C LYS A 109 0.39 22.31 -7.06
N THR A 110 0.43 21.62 -8.18
CA THR A 110 1.66 21.48 -8.95
C THR A 110 2.06 22.84 -9.52
N ASN A 111 3.22 23.35 -9.11
CA ASN A 111 3.87 24.43 -9.83
C ASN A 111 4.17 23.92 -11.24
N LYS A 112 3.62 24.57 -12.27
CA LYS A 112 3.69 24.17 -13.69
C LYS A 112 5.09 24.21 -14.33
N GLY A 113 6.17 24.38 -13.56
CA GLY A 113 7.54 24.34 -14.08
C GLY A 113 8.00 22.91 -14.41
N VAL A 114 8.77 22.76 -15.49
CA VAL A 114 9.40 21.49 -15.86
C VAL A 114 10.43 21.11 -14.79
N LYS A 115 10.06 20.20 -13.90
CA LYS A 115 10.94 19.71 -12.84
C LYS A 115 11.74 18.53 -13.37
N LYS A 116 13.06 18.63 -13.34
CA LYS A 116 13.98 17.63 -13.90
C LYS A 116 14.38 16.55 -12.89
N ASN A 117 14.30 16.84 -11.60
CA ASN A 117 14.75 15.95 -10.54
C ASN A 117 13.90 14.68 -10.42
N PHE A 118 14.51 13.65 -9.83
CA PHE A 118 13.93 12.34 -9.61
C PHE A 118 13.60 12.12 -8.13
N PHE A 119 12.46 11.52 -7.87
CA PHE A 119 12.15 10.87 -6.61
C PHE A 119 12.42 9.37 -6.75
N VAL A 120 13.03 8.76 -5.74
CA VAL A 120 13.33 7.33 -5.69
C VAL A 120 12.81 6.76 -4.38
N ALA A 121 11.98 5.72 -4.43
CA ALA A 121 11.57 4.98 -3.25
C ALA A 121 12.36 3.67 -3.14
N GLY A 122 12.87 3.36 -1.93
CA GLY A 122 13.46 2.06 -1.63
C GLY A 122 12.41 0.96 -1.47
N ASP A 123 12.83 -0.30 -1.64
CA ASP A 123 12.03 -1.50 -1.42
C ASP A 123 12.33 -2.12 -0.04
N TYR A 124 11.46 -3.02 0.41
CA TYR A 124 11.68 -3.85 1.59
C TYR A 124 12.54 -5.09 1.31
N SER A 125 12.77 -5.43 0.03
CA SER A 125 13.58 -6.56 -0.42
C SER A 125 15.02 -6.12 -0.66
N PHE A 126 15.97 -6.88 -0.14
CA PHE A 126 17.41 -6.62 -0.31
C PHE A 126 17.81 -6.69 -1.80
N ASP A 127 17.40 -7.74 -2.51
CA ASP A 127 17.76 -7.95 -3.91
C ASP A 127 17.22 -6.84 -4.81
N GLU A 128 16.00 -6.37 -4.55
CA GLU A 128 15.40 -5.28 -5.31
C GLU A 128 16.10 -3.95 -5.03
N ASN A 129 16.52 -3.72 -3.78
CA ASN A 129 17.32 -2.54 -3.47
C ASN A 129 18.69 -2.58 -4.13
N GLN A 130 19.34 -3.73 -4.26
CA GLN A 130 20.60 -3.82 -5.01
C GLN A 130 20.40 -3.42 -6.47
N LYS A 131 19.40 -3.96 -7.16
CA LYS A 131 19.09 -3.59 -8.55
C LYS A 131 18.75 -2.10 -8.69
N LEU A 132 17.95 -1.60 -7.75
CA LEU A 132 17.59 -0.18 -7.69
C LEU A 132 18.85 0.69 -7.52
N GLU A 133 19.76 0.31 -6.64
CA GLU A 133 21.00 1.03 -6.40
C GLU A 133 21.89 1.08 -7.65
N GLU A 134 22.04 -0.03 -8.36
CA GLU A 134 22.80 -0.09 -9.61
C GLU A 134 22.20 0.83 -10.66
N LEU A 135 20.89 0.79 -10.82
CA LEU A 135 20.17 1.68 -11.75
C LEU A 135 20.37 3.15 -11.37
N ILE A 136 20.17 3.51 -10.08
CA ILE A 136 20.33 4.90 -9.64
C ILE A 136 21.77 5.37 -9.76
N PHE A 137 22.74 4.51 -9.44
CA PHE A 137 24.15 4.83 -9.61
C PHE A 137 24.50 5.14 -11.07
N TYR A 138 23.97 4.36 -12.01
CA TYR A 138 24.14 4.60 -13.43
C TYR A 138 23.46 5.89 -13.90
N LEU A 139 22.19 6.07 -13.54
CA LEU A 139 21.42 7.27 -13.92
C LEU A 139 22.02 8.55 -13.32
N ALA A 140 22.48 8.52 -12.08
CA ALA A 140 23.11 9.68 -11.45
C ALA A 140 24.41 10.12 -12.11
N LYS A 141 25.13 9.21 -12.77
CA LYS A 141 26.31 9.55 -13.59
C LYS A 141 25.95 10.18 -14.93
N ILE A 142 24.82 9.76 -15.52
CA ILE A 142 24.31 10.32 -16.78
C ILE A 142 23.68 11.70 -16.53
N TYR A 143 22.79 11.76 -15.54
CA TYR A 143 22.02 12.97 -15.21
C TYR A 143 22.72 13.78 -14.10
N LYS A 144 23.92 14.29 -14.39
CA LYS A 144 24.78 15.00 -13.42
C LYS A 144 24.17 16.28 -12.84
N ASN A 145 23.30 16.93 -13.61
CA ASN A 145 22.66 18.20 -13.21
C ASN A 145 21.33 18.01 -12.51
N GLU A 146 20.76 16.81 -12.51
CA GLU A 146 19.52 16.44 -11.85
C GLU A 146 19.81 15.84 -10.48
N LYS A 147 18.93 16.13 -9.52
CA LYS A 147 19.01 15.57 -8.17
C LYS A 147 18.12 14.34 -8.03
N PHE A 148 18.61 13.34 -7.33
CA PHE A 148 17.90 12.12 -6.97
C PHE A 148 17.56 12.19 -5.49
N PHE A 149 16.28 12.44 -5.18
CA PHE A 149 15.76 12.46 -3.83
C PHE A 149 15.34 11.05 -3.45
N ILE A 150 16.09 10.44 -2.54
CA ILE A 150 15.99 9.02 -2.18
C ILE A 150 15.32 8.86 -0.82
N LYS A 151 14.17 8.22 -0.79
CA LYS A 151 13.48 7.82 0.45
C LYS A 151 13.66 6.32 0.64
N GLN A 152 14.44 5.94 1.65
CA GLN A 152 14.68 4.53 1.98
C GLN A 152 13.43 3.88 2.56
N HIS A 153 13.34 2.55 2.43
CA HIS A 153 12.35 1.79 3.19
C HIS A 153 12.71 1.82 4.69
N PRO A 154 11.74 1.98 5.62
CA PRO A 154 12.04 2.07 7.06
C PRO A 154 12.87 0.91 7.62
N ASN A 155 12.68 -0.28 7.06
CA ASN A 155 13.33 -1.51 7.57
C ASN A 155 14.59 -1.91 6.77
N LEU A 156 14.96 -1.16 5.72
CA LEU A 156 16.08 -1.54 4.88
C LEU A 156 16.78 -0.31 4.29
N GLU A 157 18.02 -0.12 4.68
CA GLU A 157 18.86 0.96 4.15
C GLU A 157 19.45 0.60 2.79
N LEU A 158 19.53 1.59 1.92
CA LEU A 158 20.32 1.54 0.69
C LEU A 158 21.81 1.72 1.01
N SER A 159 22.68 1.22 0.14
CA SER A 159 24.12 1.18 0.43
C SER A 159 24.75 2.59 0.52
N LYS A 160 25.89 2.62 1.22
CA LYS A 160 26.71 3.84 1.35
C LYS A 160 27.23 4.36 -0.01
N ARG A 161 27.24 3.51 -1.05
CA ARG A 161 27.73 3.87 -2.39
C ARG A 161 26.97 5.05 -2.99
N LEU A 162 25.64 5.09 -2.84
CA LEU A 162 24.83 6.22 -3.34
C LEU A 162 25.04 7.49 -2.53
N ARG A 163 25.38 7.39 -1.25
CA ARG A 163 25.66 8.56 -0.38
C ARG A 163 26.90 9.35 -0.82
N ASN A 164 27.82 8.71 -1.56
CA ASN A 164 29.02 9.36 -2.08
C ASN A 164 28.76 10.16 -3.36
N LEU A 165 27.56 10.07 -3.95
CA LEU A 165 27.21 10.84 -5.14
C LEU A 165 26.60 12.19 -4.76
N LYS A 166 27.19 13.31 -5.23
CA LYS A 166 26.78 14.68 -4.89
C LYS A 166 25.32 15.01 -5.25
N ASN A 167 24.77 14.33 -6.26
CA ASN A 167 23.42 14.53 -6.74
C ASN A 167 22.41 13.53 -6.18
N CYS A 168 22.82 12.63 -5.27
CA CYS A 168 21.93 11.75 -4.50
C CYS A 168 21.68 12.37 -3.11
N ILE A 169 20.42 12.65 -2.80
CA ILE A 169 19.99 13.32 -1.57
C ILE A 169 19.04 12.37 -0.83
N PHE A 170 19.47 11.88 0.34
CA PHE A 170 18.65 11.02 1.18
C PHE A 170 17.67 11.85 2.01
N ILE A 171 16.41 11.45 2.02
CA ILE A 171 15.31 12.12 2.71
C ILE A 171 14.61 11.15 3.66
N TYR A 172 14.31 11.63 4.86
CA TYR A 172 13.71 10.82 5.92
C TYR A 172 12.30 11.29 6.27
N ASP A 173 12.08 12.60 6.40
CA ASP A 173 10.88 13.17 7.02
C ASP A 173 9.92 13.87 6.05
N LYS A 174 10.12 13.75 4.74
CA LYS A 174 9.25 14.39 3.75
C LYS A 174 8.25 13.42 3.15
N ASP A 175 7.03 13.89 3.01
CA ASP A 175 6.01 13.17 2.25
C ASP A 175 6.25 13.25 0.74
N ILE A 176 5.79 12.22 0.00
CA ILE A 176 5.92 12.18 -1.47
C ILE A 176 5.21 13.38 -2.11
N SER A 177 4.10 13.81 -1.53
CA SER A 177 3.37 14.99 -1.98
C SER A 177 4.20 16.28 -1.91
N GLU A 178 5.05 16.43 -0.88
CA GLU A 178 5.96 17.57 -0.78
C GLU A 178 7.09 17.49 -1.82
N LEU A 179 7.56 16.27 -2.09
CA LEU A 179 8.61 16.03 -3.09
C LEU A 179 8.16 16.37 -4.51
N SER A 180 6.87 16.33 -4.80
CA SER A 180 6.33 16.78 -6.08
C SER A 180 6.61 18.25 -6.37
N ASN A 181 6.94 19.04 -5.34
CA ASN A 181 7.40 20.44 -5.53
C ASN A 181 8.81 20.56 -6.10
N TYR A 182 9.62 19.52 -6.01
CA TYR A 182 11.03 19.49 -6.43
C TYR A 182 11.29 18.50 -7.56
N CYS A 183 10.52 17.41 -7.61
CA CYS A 183 10.68 16.32 -8.55
C CYS A 183 9.58 16.35 -9.62
N GLY A 184 9.92 15.97 -10.84
CA GLY A 184 8.97 15.75 -11.93
C GLY A 184 8.84 14.29 -12.34
N LYS A 185 9.74 13.45 -11.85
CA LYS A 185 9.83 12.02 -12.19
C LYS A 185 9.98 11.18 -10.93
N ALA A 186 9.49 9.94 -10.96
CA ALA A 186 9.67 8.99 -9.88
C ALA A 186 10.13 7.63 -10.41
N ILE A 187 11.01 6.95 -9.67
CA ILE A 187 11.46 5.57 -9.91
C ILE A 187 11.06 4.76 -8.68
N ILE A 188 10.14 3.83 -8.86
CA ILE A 188 9.47 3.15 -7.76
C ILE A 188 9.45 1.64 -8.01
N PRO A 189 9.84 0.81 -7.04
CA PRO A 189 9.62 -0.63 -7.09
C PRO A 189 8.14 -0.99 -7.12
N ASN A 190 7.78 -2.09 -7.80
CA ASN A 190 6.36 -2.43 -8.01
C ASN A 190 5.58 -2.82 -6.75
N MET A 191 6.26 -3.26 -5.71
CA MET A 191 5.62 -3.77 -4.48
C MET A 191 5.34 -2.70 -3.42
N THR A 192 5.59 -1.43 -3.71
CA THR A 192 5.36 -0.35 -2.75
C THR A 192 4.16 0.53 -3.13
N SER A 193 3.40 0.98 -2.12
CA SER A 193 2.33 1.97 -2.30
C SER A 193 2.83 3.34 -2.73
N ALA A 194 4.15 3.58 -2.70
CA ALA A 194 4.76 4.82 -3.17
C ALA A 194 4.49 5.09 -4.66
N SER A 195 4.20 4.05 -5.47
CA SER A 195 3.80 4.20 -6.86
C SER A 195 2.50 4.99 -7.00
N ILE A 196 1.48 4.66 -6.21
CA ILE A 196 0.19 5.36 -6.21
C ILE A 196 0.38 6.78 -5.67
N ASP A 197 1.11 6.93 -4.56
CA ASP A 197 1.41 8.24 -3.98
C ASP A 197 2.12 9.16 -4.98
N SER A 198 3.05 8.61 -5.79
CA SER A 198 3.77 9.35 -6.83
C SER A 198 2.87 9.79 -7.98
N ILE A 199 2.02 8.88 -8.47
CA ILE A 199 1.05 9.17 -9.54
C ILE A 199 0.04 10.22 -9.07
N MET A 200 -0.50 10.08 -7.85
CA MET A 200 -1.44 11.03 -7.26
C MET A 200 -0.80 12.41 -6.99
N SER A 201 0.53 12.45 -6.89
CA SER A 201 1.32 13.68 -6.75
C SER A 201 1.81 14.25 -8.11
N ASP A 202 1.24 13.76 -9.23
CA ASP A 202 1.54 14.20 -10.60
C ASP A 202 3.01 14.00 -11.01
N LEU A 203 3.68 12.98 -10.48
CA LEU A 203 5.01 12.58 -10.90
C LEU A 203 4.93 11.61 -12.09
N LYS A 204 5.77 11.82 -13.09
CA LYS A 204 5.97 10.84 -14.17
C LYS A 204 6.66 9.61 -13.57
N THR A 205 5.88 8.58 -13.27
CA THR A 205 6.33 7.44 -12.48
C THR A 205 6.74 6.29 -13.38
N VAL A 206 7.97 5.80 -13.20
CA VAL A 206 8.48 4.54 -13.73
C VAL A 206 8.38 3.50 -12.63
N ILE A 207 7.68 2.40 -12.90
CA ILE A 207 7.56 1.28 -11.97
C ILE A 207 8.52 0.19 -12.42
N LEU A 208 9.40 -0.22 -11.51
CA LEU A 208 10.37 -1.29 -11.76
C LEU A 208 9.72 -2.63 -11.46
N TYR A 209 9.57 -3.47 -12.46
CA TYR A 209 9.06 -4.82 -12.31
C TYR A 209 10.17 -5.78 -11.89
N ARG A 210 9.78 -6.81 -11.14
CA ARG A 210 10.68 -7.88 -10.73
C ARG A 210 10.79 -8.93 -11.83
N ASP A 211 12.02 -9.34 -12.13
CA ASP A 211 12.25 -10.47 -13.02
C ASP A 211 11.87 -11.78 -12.32
N ASN A 212 11.29 -12.70 -13.07
CA ASN A 212 10.96 -14.07 -12.62
C ASN A 212 10.03 -14.14 -11.38
N GLN A 213 9.28 -13.09 -11.12
CA GLN A 213 8.29 -13.07 -10.03
C GLN A 213 6.90 -12.69 -10.57
N ILE A 214 5.87 -13.10 -9.86
CA ILE A 214 4.51 -12.69 -10.15
C ILE A 214 4.39 -11.19 -9.87
N ASN A 215 4.10 -10.41 -10.91
CA ASN A 215 3.86 -8.99 -10.80
C ASN A 215 2.40 -8.76 -10.38
N PHE A 216 2.22 -8.10 -9.24
CA PHE A 216 0.92 -7.83 -8.64
C PHE A 216 0.38 -6.43 -8.95
N SER A 217 0.98 -5.71 -9.89
CA SER A 217 0.59 -4.34 -10.27
C SER A 217 -0.49 -4.31 -11.33
#